data_6d746bf54fed30d38daabaf2423d6391
#
_entry.id   6d746bf54fed30d38daabaf2423d6391
#
_cell.length_a   1.000
_cell.length_b   1.000
_cell.length_c   1.000
_cell.angle_alpha   90.00
_cell.angle_beta   90.00
_cell.angle_gamma   90.00
#
_symmetry.space_group_name_H-M   'P 1'
#
loop_
_entity.id
_entity.type
_entity.pdbx_description
1 polymer ?
#
loop_
_entity_poly.entity_id
_entity_poly.type
_entity_poly.pdbx_seq_one_letter_code
_entity_poly.pdbx_strand_id
1 'polypeptide(L)'
;MPAADWARVHFLGHVPHAQFIGLLQLSTVHVYLTYPFVLSWSLLEAMSAGCAIVGSNTQPLHEAIVDGETGRLMDFFDVQALADAVCGLLDDAPARAALGGRARAFAQAHYDLHRVCLPRQLEWVRGLG
;
A
#
# COMPACT_ATOMS: atom_id res chain seq x y z
N MET A 1 15.39 -13.28 -15.60
CA MET A 1 14.17 -14.13 -15.54
C MET A 1 14.14 -15.05 -16.76
N PRO A 2 13.81 -16.33 -16.60
CA PRO A 2 13.59 -17.24 -17.73
C PRO A 2 12.46 -16.73 -18.64
N ALA A 3 12.53 -17.03 -19.96
CA ALA A 3 11.53 -16.53 -20.93
C ALA A 3 10.08 -16.96 -20.59
N ALA A 4 9.89 -18.11 -19.94
CA ALA A 4 8.58 -18.61 -19.51
C ALA A 4 7.91 -17.71 -18.41
N ASP A 5 8.69 -16.96 -17.64
CA ASP A 5 8.16 -16.14 -16.57
C ASP A 5 7.60 -14.81 -17.09
N TRP A 6 8.14 -14.30 -18.21
CA TRP A 6 7.66 -13.05 -18.82
C TRP A 6 6.22 -13.15 -19.34
N ALA A 7 5.76 -14.33 -19.73
CA ALA A 7 4.37 -14.55 -20.17
C ALA A 7 3.34 -14.28 -19.06
N ARG A 8 3.79 -14.22 -17.79
CA ARG A 8 2.96 -13.96 -16.59
C ARG A 8 3.08 -12.51 -16.11
N VAL A 9 3.88 -11.70 -16.77
CA VAL A 9 4.10 -10.28 -16.42
C VAL A 9 3.34 -9.41 -17.41
N HIS A 10 2.47 -8.55 -16.89
CA HIS A 10 1.61 -7.66 -17.69
C HIS A 10 1.92 -6.19 -17.36
N PHE A 11 2.48 -5.48 -18.32
CA PHE A 11 2.73 -4.04 -18.19
C PHE A 11 1.48 -3.30 -18.67
N LEU A 12 0.67 -2.82 -17.72
CA LEU A 12 -0.62 -2.19 -18.04
C LEU A 12 -0.49 -0.73 -18.46
N GLY A 13 0.67 -0.10 -18.20
CA GLY A 13 0.88 1.32 -18.45
C GLY A 13 -0.06 2.19 -17.63
N HIS A 14 -0.49 3.31 -18.21
CA HIS A 14 -1.45 4.20 -17.58
C HIS A 14 -2.87 3.67 -17.77
N VAL A 15 -3.58 3.46 -16.66
CA VAL A 15 -4.98 3.02 -16.66
C VAL A 15 -5.88 4.09 -16.03
N PRO A 16 -7.16 4.21 -16.41
CA PRO A 16 -8.10 5.09 -15.73
C PRO A 16 -8.25 4.76 -14.26
N HIS A 17 -8.46 5.77 -13.42
CA HIS A 17 -8.48 5.62 -11.95
C HIS A 17 -9.47 4.53 -11.46
N ALA A 18 -10.66 4.46 -12.04
CA ALA A 18 -11.63 3.42 -11.67
C ALA A 18 -11.12 1.99 -11.93
N GLN A 19 -10.36 1.79 -13.02
CA GLN A 19 -9.73 0.50 -13.32
C GLN A 19 -8.57 0.21 -12.37
N PHE A 20 -7.80 1.23 -12.01
CA PHE A 20 -6.73 1.12 -11.01
C PHE A 20 -7.28 0.67 -9.65
N ILE A 21 -8.36 1.26 -9.17
CA ILE A 21 -9.02 0.81 -7.94
C ILE A 21 -9.52 -0.64 -8.06
N GLY A 22 -10.09 -1.02 -9.20
CA GLY A 22 -10.47 -2.41 -9.46
C GLY A 22 -9.29 -3.38 -9.40
N LEU A 23 -8.14 -3.00 -9.94
CA LEU A 23 -6.90 -3.79 -9.85
C LEU A 23 -6.44 -3.94 -8.40
N LEU A 24 -6.47 -2.89 -7.61
CA LEU A 24 -6.13 -2.96 -6.18
C LEU A 24 -7.06 -3.92 -5.43
N GLN A 25 -8.36 -3.90 -5.71
CA GLN A 25 -9.35 -4.80 -5.10
C GLN A 25 -9.15 -6.27 -5.47
N LEU A 26 -8.59 -6.54 -6.65
CA LEU A 26 -8.25 -7.89 -7.11
C LEU A 26 -6.86 -8.35 -6.68
N SER A 27 -6.01 -7.44 -6.24
CA SER A 27 -4.63 -7.72 -5.89
C SER A 27 -4.55 -8.61 -4.64
N THR A 28 -3.89 -9.74 -4.77
CA THR A 28 -3.63 -10.66 -3.64
C THR A 28 -2.56 -10.11 -2.71
N VAL A 29 -1.48 -9.58 -3.27
CA VAL A 29 -0.40 -8.86 -2.56
C VAL A 29 -0.03 -7.65 -3.40
N HIS A 30 0.03 -6.49 -2.78
CA HIS A 30 0.43 -5.25 -3.44
C HIS A 30 1.86 -4.90 -3.05
N VAL A 31 2.76 -4.87 -4.02
CA VAL A 31 4.16 -4.44 -3.82
C VAL A 31 4.26 -2.96 -4.12
N TYR A 32 4.71 -2.19 -3.13
CA TYR A 32 4.91 -0.76 -3.24
C TYR A 32 6.34 -0.40 -2.90
N LEU A 33 7.13 -0.10 -3.92
CA LEU A 33 8.53 0.28 -3.77
C LEU A 33 8.71 1.76 -4.07
N THR A 34 9.23 2.50 -3.10
CA THR A 34 9.64 3.90 -3.28
C THR A 34 11.01 4.12 -2.66
N TYR A 35 11.82 4.93 -3.32
CA TYR A 35 13.04 5.51 -2.76
C TYR A 35 12.68 6.80 -2.02
N PRO A 36 13.51 7.32 -1.08
CA PRO A 36 13.14 8.48 -0.28
C PRO A 36 12.63 9.66 -1.09
N PHE A 37 11.32 9.83 -1.08
CA PHE A 37 10.55 10.90 -1.71
C PHE A 37 9.23 11.06 -0.95
N VAL A 38 8.27 11.80 -1.44
CA VAL A 38 6.97 11.93 -0.79
C VAL A 38 6.14 10.65 -0.89
N LEU A 39 5.32 10.39 0.13
CA LEU A 39 4.36 9.29 0.11
C LEU A 39 3.37 9.47 -1.05
N SER A 40 3.20 8.43 -1.87
CA SER A 40 2.23 8.46 -2.96
C SER A 40 0.82 8.17 -2.47
N TRP A 41 -0.15 8.84 -3.07
CA TRP A 41 -1.58 8.57 -2.87
C TRP A 41 -1.94 7.11 -3.16
N SER A 42 -1.26 6.47 -4.11
CA SER A 42 -1.51 5.08 -4.48
C SER A 42 -1.31 4.09 -3.32
N LEU A 43 -0.43 4.39 -2.37
CA LEU A 43 -0.29 3.58 -1.16
C LEU A 43 -1.55 3.67 -0.29
N LEU A 44 -2.07 4.87 -0.05
CA LEU A 44 -3.29 5.07 0.75
C LEU A 44 -4.52 4.48 0.06
N GLU A 45 -4.57 4.50 -1.26
CA GLU A 45 -5.61 3.84 -2.05
C GLU A 45 -5.53 2.32 -1.92
N ALA A 46 -4.32 1.74 -1.98
CA ALA A 46 -4.10 0.31 -1.76
C ALA A 46 -4.50 -0.11 -0.34
N MET A 47 -4.12 0.67 0.68
CA MET A 47 -4.56 0.46 2.07
C MET A 47 -6.09 0.52 2.18
N SER A 48 -6.72 1.53 1.57
CA SER A 48 -8.17 1.71 1.57
C SER A 48 -8.91 0.57 0.86
N ALA A 49 -8.31 0.01 -0.19
CA ALA A 49 -8.81 -1.18 -0.88
C ALA A 49 -8.69 -2.47 -0.04
N GLY A 50 -7.88 -2.45 1.02
CA GLY A 50 -7.64 -3.60 1.88
C GLY A 50 -6.56 -4.54 1.35
N CYS A 51 -5.63 -4.05 0.54
CA CYS A 51 -4.51 -4.84 0.04
C CYS A 51 -3.57 -5.26 1.18
N ALA A 52 -3.04 -6.48 1.11
CA ALA A 52 -1.86 -6.86 1.86
C ALA A 52 -0.62 -6.23 1.18
N ILE A 53 0.04 -5.32 1.87
CA ILE A 53 1.10 -4.49 1.31
C ILE A 53 2.47 -5.00 1.74
N VAL A 54 3.37 -5.11 0.77
CA VAL A 54 4.82 -5.26 0.98
C VAL A 54 5.50 -4.03 0.39
N GLY A 55 6.16 -3.24 1.22
CA GLY A 55 6.76 -1.98 0.83
C GLY A 55 8.24 -1.87 1.17
N SER A 56 8.91 -0.90 0.56
CA SER A 56 10.28 -0.55 0.90
C SER A 56 10.36 0.09 2.29
N ASN A 57 11.34 -0.32 3.09
CA ASN A 57 11.63 0.27 4.40
C ASN A 57 12.31 1.64 4.22
N THR A 58 11.51 2.63 3.84
CA THR A 58 11.96 4.02 3.63
C THR A 58 11.10 4.96 4.46
N GLN A 59 11.69 6.08 4.88
CA GLN A 59 11.05 7.01 5.81
C GLN A 59 9.62 7.42 5.42
N PRO A 60 9.28 7.72 4.16
CA PRO A 60 7.91 8.10 3.81
C PRO A 60 6.87 7.02 4.12
N LEU A 61 7.23 5.73 4.02
CA LEU A 61 6.29 4.65 4.32
C LEU A 61 5.98 4.53 5.81
N HIS A 62 6.88 4.94 6.69
CA HIS A 62 6.67 4.87 8.14
C HIS A 62 5.53 5.78 8.62
N GLU A 63 5.08 6.73 7.80
CA GLU A 63 3.90 7.57 8.11
C GLU A 63 2.59 6.77 8.05
N ALA A 64 2.55 5.71 7.24
CA ALA A 64 1.33 4.93 7.00
C ALA A 64 1.49 3.45 7.32
N ILE A 65 2.70 2.88 7.20
CA ILE A 65 2.96 1.46 7.42
C ILE A 65 3.67 1.24 8.75
N VAL A 66 3.04 0.47 9.61
CA VAL A 66 3.65 -0.15 10.78
C VAL A 66 3.98 -1.59 10.40
N ASP A 67 5.28 -1.93 10.43
CA ASP A 67 5.74 -3.25 9.98
C ASP A 67 5.10 -4.38 10.80
N GLY A 68 4.59 -5.38 10.08
CA GLY A 68 3.86 -6.51 10.66
C GLY A 68 2.41 -6.21 11.06
N GLU A 69 1.98 -4.94 11.10
CA GLU A 69 0.62 -4.54 11.47
C GLU A 69 -0.20 -4.10 10.27
N THR A 70 0.22 -3.06 9.55
CA THR A 70 -0.50 -2.48 8.41
C THR A 70 0.17 -2.77 7.07
N GLY A 71 1.31 -3.42 7.08
CA GLY A 71 2.08 -3.86 5.91
C GLY A 71 3.33 -4.60 6.34
N ARG A 72 4.13 -5.04 5.38
CA ARG A 72 5.48 -5.56 5.58
C ARG A 72 6.47 -4.59 4.97
N LEU A 73 7.54 -4.26 5.71
CA LEU A 73 8.60 -3.38 5.25
C LEU A 73 9.90 -4.18 5.03
N MET A 74 10.45 -4.07 3.81
CA MET A 74 11.68 -4.74 3.39
C MET A 74 12.71 -3.73 2.95
N ASP A 75 14.01 -4.02 3.14
CA ASP A 75 15.06 -3.19 2.58
C ASP A 75 14.87 -3.04 1.06
N PHE A 76 15.02 -1.81 0.55
CA PHE A 76 14.76 -1.50 -0.86
C PHE A 76 15.63 -2.32 -1.81
N PHE A 77 16.85 -2.68 -1.40
CA PHE A 77 17.81 -3.41 -2.21
C PHE A 77 17.84 -4.92 -1.92
N ASP A 78 17.10 -5.39 -0.91
CA ASP A 78 17.03 -6.81 -0.57
C ASP A 78 15.93 -7.51 -1.38
N VAL A 79 16.29 -7.91 -2.60
CA VAL A 79 15.37 -8.61 -3.52
C VAL A 79 14.89 -9.94 -2.95
N GLN A 80 15.74 -10.64 -2.19
CA GLN A 80 15.38 -11.92 -1.60
C GLN A 80 14.36 -11.75 -0.48
N ALA A 81 14.59 -10.82 0.44
CA ALA A 81 13.63 -10.52 1.50
C ALA A 81 12.27 -10.06 0.94
N LEU A 82 12.28 -9.28 -0.15
CA LEU A 82 11.06 -8.88 -0.85
C LEU A 82 10.31 -10.11 -1.40
N ALA A 83 11.02 -10.99 -2.09
CA ALA A 83 10.43 -12.20 -2.66
C ALA A 83 9.86 -13.12 -1.57
N ASP A 84 10.60 -13.33 -0.49
CA ASP A 84 10.18 -14.17 0.64
C ASP A 84 8.94 -13.59 1.35
N ALA A 85 8.88 -12.27 1.53
CA ALA A 85 7.72 -11.60 2.13
C ALA A 85 6.48 -11.74 1.23
N VAL A 86 6.63 -11.58 -0.08
CA VAL A 86 5.51 -11.74 -1.04
C VAL A 86 5.06 -13.19 -1.06
N CYS A 87 5.98 -14.17 -1.21
CA CYS A 87 5.63 -15.59 -1.22
C CYS A 87 4.96 -16.01 0.09
N GLY A 88 5.49 -15.61 1.23
CA GLY A 88 4.89 -15.91 2.53
C GLY A 88 3.46 -15.40 2.65
N LEU A 89 3.16 -14.22 2.14
CA LEU A 89 1.79 -13.69 2.10
C LEU A 89 0.92 -14.38 1.06
N LEU A 90 1.46 -14.84 -0.07
CA LEU A 90 0.70 -15.60 -1.06
C LEU A 90 0.24 -16.95 -0.50
N ASP A 91 1.04 -17.57 0.35
CA ASP A 91 0.77 -18.88 0.95
C ASP A 91 -0.13 -18.79 2.19
N ASP A 92 -0.24 -17.62 2.83
CA ASP A 92 -1.00 -17.42 4.08
C ASP A 92 -2.19 -16.47 3.87
N ALA A 93 -3.34 -17.03 3.47
CA ALA A 93 -4.56 -16.26 3.25
C ALA A 93 -5.11 -15.59 4.52
N PRO A 94 -5.10 -16.21 5.72
CA PRO A 94 -5.47 -15.55 6.96
C PRO A 94 -4.58 -14.35 7.30
N ALA A 95 -3.25 -14.50 7.17
CA ALA A 95 -2.32 -13.39 7.41
C ALA A 95 -2.55 -12.21 6.44
N ARG A 96 -2.78 -12.50 5.15
CA ARG A 96 -3.15 -11.47 4.15
C ARG A 96 -4.41 -10.69 4.55
N ALA A 97 -5.46 -11.42 4.88
CA ALA A 97 -6.75 -10.81 5.26
C ALA A 97 -6.61 -9.93 6.51
N ALA A 98 -5.88 -10.41 7.51
CA ALA A 98 -5.62 -9.65 8.73
C ALA A 98 -4.80 -8.38 8.46
N LEU A 99 -3.74 -8.49 7.65
CA LEU A 99 -2.87 -7.37 7.30
C LEU A 99 -3.64 -6.30 6.51
N GLY A 100 -4.34 -6.70 5.45
CA GLY A 100 -5.15 -5.80 4.63
C GLY A 100 -6.31 -5.16 5.40
N GLY A 101 -6.96 -5.90 6.28
CA GLY A 101 -8.01 -5.36 7.15
C GLY A 101 -7.50 -4.28 8.09
N ARG A 102 -6.33 -4.47 8.71
CA ARG A 102 -5.70 -3.45 9.57
C ARG A 102 -5.20 -2.25 8.75
N ALA A 103 -4.64 -2.47 7.57
CA ALA A 103 -4.25 -1.39 6.66
C ALA A 103 -5.45 -0.50 6.30
N ARG A 104 -6.58 -1.10 5.95
CA ARG A 104 -7.81 -0.37 5.64
C ARG A 104 -8.35 0.39 6.84
N ALA A 105 -8.39 -0.23 8.02
CA ALA A 105 -8.84 0.44 9.24
C ALA A 105 -7.96 1.65 9.58
N PHE A 106 -6.64 1.51 9.42
CA PHE A 106 -5.68 2.60 9.61
C PHE A 106 -5.94 3.75 8.63
N ALA A 107 -6.08 3.46 7.33
CA ALA A 107 -6.35 4.48 6.32
C ALA A 107 -7.66 5.24 6.62
N GLN A 108 -8.72 4.54 7.00
CA GLN A 108 -10.00 5.15 7.38
C GLN A 108 -9.88 6.02 8.63
N ALA A 109 -9.13 5.58 9.65
CA ALA A 109 -8.99 6.32 10.90
C ALA A 109 -8.15 7.60 10.75
N HIS A 110 -7.19 7.64 9.82
CA HIS A 110 -6.20 8.72 9.72
C HIS A 110 -6.35 9.59 8.47
N TYR A 111 -6.92 9.05 7.39
CA TYR A 111 -6.92 9.70 6.07
C TYR A 111 -8.32 9.82 5.43
N ASP A 112 -9.40 9.46 6.14
CA ASP A 112 -10.76 9.70 5.62
C ASP A 112 -10.97 11.20 5.36
N LEU A 113 -11.30 11.52 4.09
CA LEU A 113 -11.42 12.92 3.66
C LEU A 113 -12.47 13.67 4.48
N HIS A 114 -13.65 13.09 4.65
CA HIS A 114 -14.78 13.79 5.26
C HIS A 114 -14.75 13.77 6.79
N ARG A 115 -14.23 12.69 7.37
CA ARG A 115 -14.25 12.52 8.83
C ARG A 115 -12.98 13.02 9.51
N VAL A 116 -11.85 13.05 8.80
CA VAL A 116 -10.53 13.37 9.38
C VAL A 116 -9.88 14.54 8.68
N CYS A 117 -9.60 14.45 7.37
CA CYS A 117 -8.77 15.42 6.69
C CYS A 117 -9.45 16.79 6.54
N LEU A 118 -10.68 16.81 6.04
CA LEU A 118 -11.41 18.06 5.80
C LEU A 118 -11.71 18.83 7.09
N PRO A 119 -12.18 18.21 8.20
CA PRO A 119 -12.35 18.92 9.47
C PRO A 119 -11.06 19.56 9.97
N ARG A 120 -9.93 18.83 9.95
CA ARG A 120 -8.62 19.34 10.36
C ARG A 120 -8.14 20.50 9.50
N GLN A 121 -8.34 20.44 8.18
CA GLN A 121 -7.99 21.52 7.27
C GLN A 121 -8.83 22.77 7.55
N LEU A 122 -10.14 22.61 7.78
CA LEU A 122 -11.02 23.72 8.11
C LEU A 122 -10.68 24.38 9.46
N GLU A 123 -10.32 23.59 10.47
CA GLU A 123 -9.83 24.11 11.75
C GLU A 123 -8.55 24.91 11.56
N TRP A 124 -7.59 24.38 10.81
CA TRP A 124 -6.33 25.06 10.53
C TRP A 124 -6.57 26.40 9.83
N VAL A 125 -7.39 26.44 8.78
CA VAL A 125 -7.74 27.69 8.06
C VAL A 125 -8.42 28.71 8.97
N ARG A 126 -9.34 28.28 9.83
CA ARG A 126 -10.02 29.17 10.80
C ARG A 126 -9.06 29.74 11.85
N GLY A 127 -8.02 28.98 12.20
CA GLY A 127 -6.98 29.43 13.14
C GLY A 127 -6.01 30.46 12.56
N LEU A 128 -6.03 30.72 11.25
CA LEU A 128 -5.19 31.72 10.58
C LEU A 128 -5.81 33.13 10.57
N GLY A 129 -7.05 33.26 10.93
CA GLY A 129 -7.79 34.54 11.05
C GLY A 129 -7.96 34.93 12.50
#